data_1ebc0f2ae9ea6eabedfc4dad94f94b17
#
_entry.id   1ebc0f2ae9ea6eabedfc4dad94f94b17
#
_cell.length_a   1.000
_cell.length_b   1.000
_cell.length_c   1.000
_cell.angle_alpha   90.00
_cell.angle_beta   90.00
_cell.angle_gamma   90.00
#
_symmetry.space_group_name_H-M   'P 1'
#
loop_
_entity.id
_entity.type
_entity.pdbx_description
1 polymer ?
#
loop_
_entity_poly.entity_id
_entity_poly.type
_entity_poly.pdbx_seq_one_letter_code
_entity_poly.pdbx_strand_id
1 'polypeptide(L)'
;MQSKGAKKVDKEILKGKWLKMKDDVSNWWTKLTEDDVDQIQGDTERFIGKLQERYGFGREQAEKELSEFVTMPDRERRRTA
;
A
#
# COMPACT_ATOMS: atom_id res chain seq x y z
N MET A 1 -18.81 15.42 -3.17
CA MET A 1 -18.39 15.26 -3.18
C MET A 1 -17.55 14.73 -2.98
N GLN A 2 -17.14 14.29 -2.91
CA GLN A 2 -16.35 13.66 -2.72
C GLN A 2 -15.39 13.64 -3.43
N SER A 3 -15.35 13.78 -4.17
CA SER A 3 -14.56 13.70 -4.97
C SER A 3 -13.31 14.09 -4.79
N LYS A 4 -13.02 14.79 -4.08
CA LYS A 4 -11.88 15.03 -3.86
C LYS A 4 -11.15 14.01 -3.59
N GLY A 5 -11.57 13.06 -3.33
CA GLY A 5 -10.85 11.91 -3.03
C GLY A 5 -10.30 11.17 -4.19
N ALA A 6 -10.15 11.80 -5.27
CA ALA A 6 -9.67 11.09 -6.44
C ALA A 6 -8.39 10.36 -6.20
N LYS A 7 -7.54 10.85 -5.32
CA LYS A 7 -6.33 10.16 -5.10
C LYS A 7 -6.36 9.23 -3.94
N LYS A 8 -7.46 9.08 -3.30
CA LYS A 8 -7.52 8.19 -2.18
C LYS A 8 -7.52 6.75 -2.58
N VAL A 9 -6.89 5.94 -1.77
CA VAL A 9 -6.89 4.50 -1.98
C VAL A 9 -8.26 3.94 -1.65
N ASP A 10 -8.72 3.02 -2.48
CA ASP A 10 -9.95 2.33 -2.21
C ASP A 10 -9.68 1.24 -1.18
N LYS A 11 -10.22 1.42 0.01
CA LYS A 11 -9.94 0.49 1.08
C LYS A 11 -10.43 -0.90 0.77
N GLU A 12 -11.50 -1.00 0.03
CA GLU A 12 -12.05 -2.31 -0.26
C GLU A 12 -11.18 -3.08 -1.23
N ILE A 13 -10.56 -2.39 -2.16
CA ILE A 13 -9.68 -3.06 -3.09
C ILE A 13 -8.50 -3.65 -2.35
N LEU A 14 -7.89 -2.86 -1.49
CA LEU A 14 -6.73 -3.34 -0.75
C LEU A 14 -7.10 -4.51 0.14
N LYS A 15 -8.20 -4.39 0.87
CA LYS A 15 -8.60 -5.43 1.77
C LYS A 15 -8.99 -6.70 1.02
N GLY A 16 -9.71 -6.54 -0.07
CA GLY A 16 -10.19 -7.69 -0.83
C GLY A 16 -9.09 -8.43 -1.53
N LYS A 17 -8.02 -7.75 -1.90
CA LYS A 17 -6.92 -8.40 -2.60
C LYS A 17 -5.68 -8.60 -1.77
N TRP A 18 -5.81 -8.42 -0.47
CA TRP A 18 -4.62 -8.41 0.39
C TRP A 18 -3.79 -9.67 0.27
N LEU A 19 -4.44 -10.84 0.25
CA LEU A 19 -3.69 -12.08 0.17
C LEU A 19 -2.87 -12.18 -1.09
N LYS A 20 -3.36 -11.59 -2.16
CA LYS A 20 -2.60 -11.59 -3.40
C LYS A 20 -1.53 -10.54 -3.42
N MET A 21 -1.76 -9.45 -2.72
CA MET A 21 -0.87 -8.31 -2.78
C MET A 21 0.24 -8.35 -1.74
N LYS A 22 0.10 -9.17 -0.69
CA LYS A 22 1.11 -9.17 0.37
C LYS A 22 2.50 -9.42 -0.14
N ASP A 23 2.68 -10.36 -1.05
CA ASP A 23 4.00 -10.65 -1.56
C ASP A 23 4.55 -9.49 -2.36
N ASP A 24 3.68 -8.86 -3.15
CA ASP A 24 4.08 -7.69 -3.92
C ASP A 24 4.47 -6.55 -3.00
N VAL A 25 3.75 -6.40 -1.90
CA VAL A 25 4.07 -5.37 -0.93
C VAL A 25 5.47 -5.58 -0.37
N SER A 26 5.79 -6.80 -0.01
CA SER A 26 7.12 -7.09 0.53
C SER A 26 8.22 -6.81 -0.49
N ASN A 27 7.95 -7.08 -1.74
CA ASN A 27 8.93 -6.83 -2.78
C ASN A 27 9.06 -5.37 -3.14
N TRP A 28 7.95 -4.64 -3.08
CA TRP A 28 7.94 -3.23 -3.46
C TRP A 28 8.54 -2.35 -2.38
N TRP A 29 8.18 -2.63 -1.13
CA TRP A 29 8.69 -1.86 0.00
C TRP A 29 9.54 -2.78 0.87
N THR A 30 10.80 -2.88 0.52
CA THR A 30 11.67 -3.85 1.18
C THR A 30 11.98 -3.50 2.62
N LYS A 31 11.73 -2.26 3.02
CA LYS A 31 11.92 -1.90 4.43
C LYS A 31 10.81 -2.39 5.32
N LEU A 32 9.70 -2.81 4.74
CA LEU A 32 8.63 -3.40 5.54
C LEU A 32 8.99 -4.85 5.84
N THR A 33 8.92 -5.22 7.10
CA THR A 33 9.20 -6.61 7.48
C THR A 33 7.96 -7.44 7.30
N GLU A 34 8.11 -8.75 7.40
CA GLU A 34 6.95 -9.62 7.35
C GLU A 34 5.96 -9.32 8.46
N ASP A 35 6.49 -8.98 9.64
CA ASP A 35 5.64 -8.57 10.73
C ASP A 35 4.83 -7.35 10.38
N ASP A 36 5.46 -6.38 9.74
CA ASP A 36 4.76 -5.17 9.34
C ASP A 36 3.61 -5.50 8.38
N VAL A 37 3.91 -6.35 7.40
CA VAL A 37 2.91 -6.73 6.42
C VAL A 37 1.77 -7.48 7.10
N ASP A 38 2.09 -8.36 8.02
CA ASP A 38 1.06 -9.09 8.74
C ASP A 38 0.18 -8.17 9.57
N GLN A 39 0.77 -7.16 10.17
CA GLN A 39 0.00 -6.23 10.97
C GLN A 39 -0.91 -5.35 10.15
N ILE A 40 -0.53 -5.09 8.92
CA ILE A 40 -1.33 -4.26 8.03
C ILE A 40 -2.66 -4.94 7.70
N GLN A 41 -2.63 -6.19 7.35
CA GLN A 41 -3.82 -6.99 7.08
C GLN A 41 -4.81 -6.31 6.14
N GLY A 42 -4.28 -5.60 5.16
CA GLY A 42 -5.14 -4.95 4.17
C GLY A 42 -5.79 -3.66 4.66
N ASP A 43 -5.40 -3.18 5.81
CA ASP A 43 -5.98 -1.96 6.36
C ASP A 43 -5.18 -0.77 5.84
N THR A 44 -5.85 0.12 5.14
CA THR A 44 -5.20 1.27 4.52
C THR A 44 -4.51 2.16 5.54
N GLU A 45 -5.17 2.44 6.64
CA GLU A 45 -4.57 3.33 7.64
C GLU A 45 -3.33 2.73 8.26
N ARG A 46 -3.37 1.43 8.52
CA ARG A 46 -2.19 0.77 9.06
C ARG A 46 -1.06 0.77 8.07
N PHE A 47 -1.38 0.57 6.79
CA PHE A 47 -0.38 0.59 5.75
C PHE A 47 0.29 1.96 5.69
N ILE A 48 -0.51 3.01 5.70
CA ILE A 48 0.04 4.37 5.66
C ILE A 48 0.93 4.59 6.87
N GLY A 49 0.49 4.14 8.04
CA GLY A 49 1.29 4.30 9.24
C GLY A 49 2.64 3.59 9.14
N LYS A 50 2.64 2.40 8.55
CA LYS A 50 3.91 1.68 8.39
C LYS A 50 4.83 2.38 7.41
N LEU A 51 4.28 2.91 6.33
CA LEU A 51 5.11 3.64 5.38
C LEU A 51 5.71 4.88 6.02
N GLN A 52 4.94 5.56 6.84
CA GLN A 52 5.46 6.72 7.56
C GLN A 52 6.56 6.31 8.52
N GLU A 53 6.37 5.18 9.19
CA GLU A 53 7.30 4.74 10.20
C GLU A 53 8.61 4.25 9.60
N ARG A 54 8.53 3.47 8.53
CA ARG A 54 9.72 2.84 7.97
C ARG A 54 10.47 3.71 6.97
N TYR A 55 9.74 4.57 6.28
CA TYR A 55 10.35 5.39 5.24
C TYR A 55 10.40 6.87 5.59
N GLY A 56 9.70 7.27 6.63
CA GLY A 56 9.67 8.68 6.98
C GLY A 56 8.82 9.53 6.08
N PHE A 57 7.91 8.91 5.34
CA PHE A 57 7.02 9.67 4.46
C PHE A 57 6.06 10.52 5.26
N GLY A 58 5.68 11.66 4.69
CA GLY A 58 4.52 12.35 5.22
C GLY A 58 3.28 11.60 4.81
N ARG A 59 2.13 11.96 5.40
CA ARG A 59 0.90 11.25 5.11
C ARG A 59 0.54 11.33 3.63
N GLU A 60 0.68 12.49 3.03
CA GLU A 60 0.35 12.64 1.62
C GLU A 60 1.22 11.79 0.74
N GLN A 61 2.50 11.74 1.05
CA GLN A 61 3.41 10.92 0.29
C GLN A 61 3.06 9.44 0.43
N ALA A 62 2.77 9.01 1.64
CA ALA A 62 2.42 7.61 1.87
C ALA A 62 1.15 7.25 1.13
N GLU A 63 0.16 8.12 1.14
CA GLU A 63 -1.09 7.87 0.42
C GLU A 63 -0.86 7.78 -1.07
N LYS A 64 -0.01 8.64 -1.58
CA LYS A 64 0.29 8.64 -3.00
C LYS A 64 0.99 7.35 -3.41
N GLU A 65 1.98 6.94 -2.64
CA GLU A 65 2.70 5.72 -2.94
C GLU A 65 1.78 4.52 -2.92
N LEU A 66 0.93 4.46 -1.92
CA LEU A 66 0.01 3.34 -1.80
C LEU A 66 -1.01 3.35 -2.93
N SER A 67 -1.53 4.52 -3.27
CA SER A 67 -2.51 4.63 -4.33
C SER A 67 -1.94 4.14 -5.66
N GLU A 68 -0.71 4.53 -5.95
CA GLU A 68 -0.07 4.11 -7.17
C GLU A 68 0.13 2.60 -7.21
N PHE A 69 0.52 2.04 -6.08
CA PHE A 69 0.72 0.62 -6.00
C PHE A 69 -0.57 -0.15 -6.24
N VAL A 70 -1.64 0.30 -5.59
CA VAL A 70 -2.91 -0.41 -5.67
C VAL A 70 -3.52 -0.34 -7.07
N THR A 71 -3.33 0.77 -7.76
CA THR A 71 -3.92 0.94 -9.08
C THR A 71 -3.06 0.37 -10.20
N MET A 72 -1.86 -0.08 -9.87
CA MET A 72 -0.96 -0.62 -10.87
C MET A 72 -1.38 -2.03 -11.27
N PRO A 73 -1.25 -2.41 -12.54
CA PRO A 73 -1.54 -3.78 -12.92
C PRO A 73 -0.61 -4.77 -12.23
N ASP A 74 -1.09 -5.98 -12.03
CA ASP A 74 -0.30 -6.99 -11.34
C ASP A 74 1.05 -7.18 -11.95
N ARG A 75 1.13 -7.24 -13.27
CA ARG A 75 2.41 -7.51 -13.88
C ARG A 75 3.39 -6.38 -13.69
N GLU A 76 2.90 -5.14 -13.59
CA GLU A 76 3.81 -4.05 -13.34
C GLU A 76 4.34 -4.07 -11.94
N ARG A 77 3.50 -4.47 -10.99
CA ARG A 77 3.97 -4.60 -9.63
C ARG A 77 5.07 -5.62 -9.50
N ARG A 78 4.96 -6.68 -10.27
CA ARG A 78 5.95 -7.75 -10.18
C ARG A 78 7.25 -7.41 -10.86
N ARG A 79 7.21 -6.47 -11.76
CA ARG A 79 8.42 -6.13 -12.50
C ARG A 79 9.45 -5.43 -11.67
N THR A 80 9.07 -4.88 -10.55
CA THR A 80 10.02 -4.13 -9.78
C THR A 80 11.00 -4.98 -9.05
N ALA A 81 10.78 -6.22 -8.96
CA ALA A 81 11.72 -7.08 -8.27
C ALA A 81 13.02 -7.28 -9.05
#